data_9b9bf80a7c51bd8c3ef49efc1ae93e0b
#
_entry.id   9b9bf80a7c51bd8c3ef49efc1ae93e0b
#
_cell.length_a   1.000
_cell.length_b   1.000
_cell.length_c   1.000
_cell.angle_alpha   90.00
_cell.angle_beta   90.00
_cell.angle_gamma   90.00
#
_symmetry.space_group_name_H-M   'P 1'
#
loop_
_entity.id
_entity.type
_entity.pdbx_description
1 polymer ?
#
loop_
_entity_poly.entity_id
_entity_poly.type
_entity_poly.pdbx_seq_one_letter_code
_entity_poly.pdbx_strand_id
1 'polypeptide(L)'
;MIQRSYVMIKTYKSIIDRIGNTPLVEITRLNPNKKVRILAKLESANPGGSIKDRTALYMIESAEKRGDLNHDKTILEATSGNTGIGLAMIAAAKGYKLCLTMSEAASEERKKILRALGAELHFTPASLGTDGA
;
A
#
# COMPACT_ATOMS: atom_id res chain seq x y z
N MET A 1 37.61 -6.89 -22.50
CA MET A 1 37.12 -7.79 -21.43
C MET A 1 35.87 -7.14 -20.83
N ILE A 2 34.68 -7.69 -21.10
CA ILE A 2 33.42 -7.17 -20.54
C ILE A 2 33.31 -7.75 -19.13
N GLN A 3 33.50 -6.90 -18.13
CA GLN A 3 33.34 -7.29 -16.74
C GLN A 3 31.84 -7.52 -16.50
N ARG A 4 31.40 -8.78 -16.47
CA ARG A 4 30.04 -9.14 -16.06
C ARG A 4 29.91 -8.81 -14.57
N SER A 5 29.29 -7.67 -14.26
CA SER A 5 28.83 -7.41 -12.92
C SER A 5 27.73 -8.42 -12.58
N TYR A 6 28.00 -9.31 -11.65
CA TYR A 6 26.98 -10.20 -11.10
C TYR A 6 25.94 -9.33 -10.37
N VAL A 7 24.75 -9.23 -10.92
CA VAL A 7 23.63 -8.62 -10.21
C VAL A 7 23.24 -9.56 -9.09
N MET A 8 23.51 -9.18 -7.85
CA MET A 8 23.03 -9.92 -6.69
C MET A 8 21.50 -9.83 -6.65
N ILE A 9 20.84 -10.95 -6.89
CA ILE A 9 19.38 -11.05 -6.77
C ILE A 9 19.02 -11.00 -5.28
N LYS A 10 18.38 -9.91 -4.85
CA LYS A 10 17.88 -9.80 -3.49
C LYS A 10 16.56 -10.54 -3.38
N THR A 11 16.51 -11.57 -2.55
CA THR A 11 15.28 -12.31 -2.22
C THR A 11 14.66 -11.79 -0.94
N TYR A 12 13.34 -11.87 -0.84
CA TYR A 12 12.56 -11.44 0.31
C TYR A 12 11.68 -12.60 0.78
N LYS A 13 11.46 -12.71 2.08
CA LYS A 13 10.62 -13.77 2.66
C LYS A 13 9.13 -13.46 2.54
N SER A 14 8.78 -12.19 2.54
CA SER A 14 7.41 -11.71 2.42
C SER A 14 7.33 -10.49 1.49
N ILE A 15 6.16 -10.28 0.91
CA ILE A 15 5.87 -9.05 0.16
C ILE A 15 6.01 -7.81 1.04
N ILE A 16 5.76 -7.94 2.33
CA ILE A 16 5.90 -6.87 3.33
C ILE A 16 7.34 -6.36 3.40
N ASP A 17 8.34 -7.25 3.32
CA ASP A 17 9.76 -6.90 3.36
C ASP A 17 10.17 -6.01 2.16
N ARG A 18 9.32 -5.93 1.13
CA ARG A 18 9.55 -5.11 -0.06
C ARG A 18 9.01 -3.70 0.08
N ILE A 19 8.21 -3.43 1.13
CA ILE A 19 7.67 -2.10 1.40
C ILE A 19 8.82 -1.15 1.79
N GLY A 20 8.85 0.01 1.18
CA GLY A 20 9.91 0.98 1.44
C GLY A 20 11.15 0.77 0.56
N ASN A 21 12.25 1.41 0.94
CA ASN A 21 13.48 1.47 0.16
C ASN A 21 13.25 1.81 -1.33
N THR A 22 12.21 2.61 -1.59
CA THR A 22 11.83 3.04 -2.93
C THR A 22 12.94 3.90 -3.55
N PRO A 23 13.15 3.83 -4.88
CA PRO A 23 14.19 4.60 -5.54
C PRO A 23 14.04 6.10 -5.36
N LEU A 24 15.17 6.79 -5.37
CA LEU A 24 15.26 8.25 -5.46
C LEU A 24 15.84 8.61 -6.81
N VAL A 25 15.13 9.41 -7.60
CA VAL A 25 15.50 9.76 -8.98
C VAL A 25 15.69 11.27 -9.10
N GLU A 26 16.77 11.69 -9.72
CA GLU A 26 17.02 13.11 -9.98
C GLU A 26 16.23 13.59 -11.21
N ILE A 27 15.50 14.68 -11.04
CA ILE A 27 14.75 15.34 -12.10
C ILE A 27 15.67 16.40 -12.72
N THR A 28 16.34 16.02 -13.80
CA THR A 28 17.32 16.90 -14.46
C THR A 28 16.71 17.77 -15.55
N ARG A 29 15.84 17.17 -16.40
CA ARG A 29 15.30 17.82 -17.61
C ARG A 29 14.36 18.98 -17.28
N LEU A 30 13.52 18.80 -16.24
CA LEU A 30 12.51 19.79 -15.82
C LEU A 30 13.06 20.80 -14.81
N ASN A 31 14.33 20.66 -14.39
CA ASN A 31 14.96 21.56 -13.46
C ASN A 31 15.68 22.70 -14.19
N PRO A 32 15.14 23.94 -14.20
CA PRO A 32 15.76 25.07 -14.86
C PRO A 32 16.98 25.61 -14.09
N ASN A 33 17.03 25.40 -12.77
CA ASN A 33 18.10 25.90 -11.92
C ASN A 33 19.16 24.83 -11.65
N LYS A 34 20.28 24.91 -12.34
CA LYS A 34 21.40 23.95 -12.21
C LYS A 34 22.17 24.02 -10.89
N LYS A 35 21.89 25.04 -10.05
CA LYS A 35 22.50 25.17 -8.72
C LYS A 35 21.77 24.35 -7.63
N VAL A 36 20.61 23.81 -7.93
CA VAL A 36 19.83 22.98 -7.01
C VAL A 36 19.54 21.60 -7.61
N ARG A 37 19.40 20.59 -6.76
CA ARG A 37 18.99 19.26 -7.17
C ARG A 37 17.53 19.04 -6.77
N ILE A 38 16.74 18.54 -7.70
CA ILE A 38 15.36 18.10 -7.45
C ILE A 38 15.35 16.59 -7.50
N LEU A 39 14.93 15.96 -6.40
CA LEU A 39 14.87 14.50 -6.27
C LEU A 39 13.44 14.06 -6.06
N ALA A 40 13.00 13.07 -6.84
CA ALA A 40 11.70 12.44 -6.72
C ALA A 40 11.83 11.07 -6.05
N LYS A 41 11.08 10.86 -4.98
CA LYS A 41 10.93 9.56 -4.31
C LYS A 41 9.85 8.75 -5.03
N LEU A 42 10.20 7.61 -5.62
CA LEU A 42 9.28 6.82 -6.43
C LEU A 42 8.44 5.87 -5.56
N GLU A 43 7.42 6.41 -4.91
CA GLU A 43 6.57 5.61 -4.01
C GLU A 43 5.65 4.60 -4.74
N SER A 44 5.48 4.74 -6.06
CA SER A 44 4.85 3.72 -6.91
C SER A 44 5.64 2.40 -7.00
N ALA A 45 6.91 2.41 -6.57
CA ALA A 45 7.73 1.20 -6.50
C ALA A 45 7.46 0.33 -5.25
N ASN A 46 6.59 0.75 -4.35
CA ASN A 46 6.06 -0.13 -3.30
C ASN A 46 5.19 -1.24 -3.91
N PRO A 47 5.07 -2.41 -3.26
CA PRO A 47 4.31 -3.55 -3.80
C PRO A 47 2.84 -3.26 -4.12
N GLY A 48 2.16 -2.48 -3.28
CA GLY A 48 0.78 -2.01 -3.52
C GLY A 48 0.69 -0.75 -4.40
N GLY A 49 1.83 -0.27 -4.92
CA GLY A 49 1.90 0.82 -5.88
C GLY A 49 1.81 2.23 -5.29
N SER A 50 1.92 2.41 -3.98
CA SER A 50 1.78 3.74 -3.39
C SER A 50 2.51 3.91 -2.05
N ILE A 51 2.61 5.17 -1.59
CA ILE A 51 3.12 5.51 -0.25
C ILE A 51 2.25 4.90 0.87
N LYS A 52 0.99 4.54 0.58
CA LYS A 52 0.06 4.01 1.57
C LYS A 52 0.44 2.63 2.09
N ASP A 53 1.26 1.90 1.37
CA ASP A 53 1.83 0.64 1.86
C ASP A 53 2.62 0.87 3.15
N ARG A 54 3.39 1.95 3.23
CA ARG A 54 4.11 2.33 4.44
C ARG A 54 3.17 2.66 5.59
N THR A 55 2.14 3.47 5.30
CA THR A 55 1.13 3.88 6.30
C THR A 55 0.42 2.65 6.86
N ALA A 56 -0.07 1.78 5.98
CA ALA A 56 -0.78 0.57 6.37
C ALA A 56 0.11 -0.38 7.20
N LEU A 57 1.36 -0.57 6.80
CA LEU A 57 2.31 -1.40 7.55
C LEU A 57 2.53 -0.84 8.95
N TYR A 58 2.78 0.46 9.07
CA TYR A 58 3.01 1.09 10.37
C TYR A 58 1.78 1.01 11.27
N MET A 59 0.57 1.19 10.73
CA MET A 59 -0.68 1.07 11.49
C MET A 59 -0.84 -0.33 12.08
N ILE A 60 -0.66 -1.36 11.26
CA ILE A 60 -0.81 -2.77 11.67
C ILE A 60 0.26 -3.14 12.70
N GLU A 61 1.54 -2.89 12.41
CA GLU A 61 2.64 -3.24 13.30
C GLU A 61 2.58 -2.48 14.65
N SER A 62 2.15 -1.22 14.62
CA SER A 62 1.95 -0.46 15.85
C SER A 62 0.80 -1.01 16.69
N ALA A 63 -0.29 -1.44 16.08
CA ALA A 63 -1.41 -2.07 16.79
C ALA A 63 -1.03 -3.45 17.36
N GLU A 64 -0.28 -4.24 16.60
CA GLU A 64 0.30 -5.51 17.09
C GLU A 64 1.19 -5.28 18.33
N LYS A 65 2.10 -4.32 18.21
CA LYS A 65 3.06 -4.00 19.30
C LYS A 65 2.38 -3.52 20.57
N ARG A 66 1.26 -2.81 20.48
CA ARG A 66 0.47 -2.38 21.64
C ARG A 66 -0.46 -3.47 22.18
N GLY A 67 -0.62 -4.59 21.47
CA GLY A 67 -1.61 -5.61 21.81
C GLY A 67 -3.05 -5.27 21.42
N ASP A 68 -3.24 -4.20 20.66
CA ASP A 68 -4.56 -3.76 20.17
C ASP A 68 -5.09 -4.66 19.07
N LEU A 69 -4.20 -5.32 18.32
CA LEU A 69 -4.51 -6.21 17.20
C LEU A 69 -3.92 -7.61 17.45
N ASN A 70 -4.79 -8.62 17.28
CA ASN A 70 -4.44 -10.04 17.27
C ASN A 70 -5.32 -10.77 16.24
N HIS A 71 -5.13 -12.08 16.04
CA HIS A 71 -5.85 -12.84 15.02
C HIS A 71 -7.34 -13.08 15.31
N ASP A 72 -7.82 -12.80 16.53
CA ASP A 72 -9.24 -12.89 16.89
C ASP A 72 -10.02 -11.64 16.45
N LYS A 73 -9.29 -10.56 16.12
CA LYS A 73 -9.87 -9.28 15.71
C LYS A 73 -9.92 -9.14 14.19
N THR A 74 -10.88 -8.37 13.72
CA THR A 74 -11.00 -7.92 12.33
C THR A 74 -10.54 -6.47 12.22
N ILE A 75 -9.68 -6.19 11.26
CA ILE A 75 -9.31 -4.81 10.91
C ILE A 75 -10.50 -4.21 10.17
N LEU A 76 -10.97 -3.05 10.63
CA LEU A 76 -12.05 -2.30 9.99
C LEU A 76 -11.54 -0.92 9.58
N GLU A 77 -11.80 -0.53 8.33
CA GLU A 77 -11.38 0.77 7.80
C GLU A 77 -12.37 1.29 6.75
N ALA A 78 -12.61 2.60 6.77
CA ALA A 78 -13.44 3.29 5.79
C ALA A 78 -12.53 3.89 4.69
N THR A 79 -12.40 3.19 3.57
CA THR A 79 -11.54 3.64 2.47
C THR A 79 -11.85 2.95 1.16
N SER A 80 -11.84 3.72 0.08
CA SER A 80 -11.88 3.22 -1.30
C SER A 80 -10.55 3.40 -2.05
N GLY A 81 -9.53 3.89 -1.37
CA GLY A 81 -8.27 4.32 -1.97
C GLY A 81 -7.10 3.36 -1.74
N ASN A 82 -5.90 3.88 -1.95
CA ASN A 82 -4.65 3.14 -1.82
C ASN A 82 -4.38 2.66 -0.38
N THR A 83 -4.97 3.30 0.63
CA THR A 83 -4.91 2.83 2.02
C THR A 83 -5.54 1.46 2.15
N GLY A 84 -6.74 1.26 1.57
CA GLY A 84 -7.42 -0.04 1.54
C GLY A 84 -6.59 -1.11 0.83
N ILE A 85 -5.95 -0.78 -0.29
CA ILE A 85 -5.07 -1.72 -1.02
C ILE A 85 -3.88 -2.13 -0.14
N GLY A 86 -3.21 -1.16 0.50
CA GLY A 86 -2.09 -1.44 1.41
C GLY A 86 -2.52 -2.29 2.60
N LEU A 87 -3.64 -1.97 3.25
CA LEU A 87 -4.18 -2.75 4.36
C LEU A 87 -4.54 -4.18 3.92
N ALA A 88 -5.19 -4.34 2.76
CA ALA A 88 -5.60 -5.66 2.25
C ALA A 88 -4.38 -6.55 1.94
N MET A 89 -3.37 -6.00 1.28
CA MET A 89 -2.14 -6.72 0.99
C MET A 89 -1.43 -7.19 2.27
N ILE A 90 -1.31 -6.31 3.26
CA ILE A 90 -0.59 -6.62 4.50
C ILE A 90 -1.43 -7.56 5.38
N ALA A 91 -2.74 -7.36 5.47
CA ALA A 91 -3.65 -8.25 6.18
C ALA A 91 -3.59 -9.66 5.61
N ALA A 92 -3.65 -9.81 4.28
CA ALA A 92 -3.50 -11.09 3.61
C ALA A 92 -2.15 -11.76 3.94
N ALA A 93 -1.06 -11.00 3.88
CA ALA A 93 0.29 -11.53 4.14
C ALA A 93 0.52 -11.91 5.61
N LYS A 94 -0.16 -11.25 6.55
CA LYS A 94 -0.08 -11.51 8.00
C LYS A 94 -1.20 -12.43 8.52
N GLY A 95 -2.20 -12.79 7.70
CA GLY A 95 -3.31 -13.67 8.09
C GLY A 95 -4.40 -12.97 8.92
N TYR A 96 -4.56 -11.66 8.80
CA TYR A 96 -5.63 -10.92 9.45
C TYR A 96 -6.90 -10.87 8.61
N LYS A 97 -8.06 -10.87 9.28
CA LYS A 97 -9.34 -10.53 8.67
C LYS A 97 -9.39 -9.01 8.44
N LEU A 98 -9.86 -8.61 7.27
CA LEU A 98 -10.04 -7.20 6.92
C LEU A 98 -11.43 -6.97 6.37
N CYS A 99 -12.11 -5.98 6.91
CA CYS A 99 -13.38 -5.45 6.44
C CYS A 99 -13.19 -3.99 6.02
N LEU A 100 -13.60 -3.65 4.81
CA LEU A 100 -13.53 -2.28 4.29
C LEU A 100 -14.93 -1.77 3.99
N THR A 101 -15.24 -0.57 4.47
CA THR A 101 -16.43 0.17 4.06
C THR A 101 -16.06 1.16 2.95
N MET A 102 -16.89 1.25 1.92
CA MET A 102 -16.67 2.17 0.80
C MET A 102 -17.96 2.47 0.05
N SER A 103 -17.99 3.61 -0.63
CA SER A 103 -19.09 3.94 -1.52
C SER A 103 -19.21 2.91 -2.66
N GLU A 104 -20.44 2.52 -2.99
CA GLU A 104 -20.75 1.67 -4.15
C GLU A 104 -20.28 2.29 -5.48
N ALA A 105 -20.11 3.62 -5.55
CA ALA A 105 -19.56 4.34 -6.69
C ALA A 105 -18.05 4.09 -6.92
N ALA A 106 -17.36 3.41 -5.99
CA ALA A 106 -15.96 3.03 -6.20
C ALA A 106 -15.81 2.14 -7.45
N SER A 107 -14.69 2.32 -8.18
CA SER A 107 -14.48 1.59 -9.43
C SER A 107 -14.49 0.06 -9.23
N GLU A 108 -15.05 -0.66 -10.19
CA GLU A 108 -15.10 -2.13 -10.16
C GLU A 108 -13.70 -2.76 -10.13
N GLU A 109 -12.72 -2.10 -10.75
CA GLU A 109 -11.33 -2.54 -10.71
C GLU A 109 -10.80 -2.58 -9.25
N ARG A 110 -11.04 -1.54 -8.47
CA ARG A 110 -10.64 -1.50 -7.05
C ARG A 110 -11.34 -2.56 -6.23
N LYS A 111 -12.65 -2.73 -6.43
CA LYS A 111 -13.43 -3.77 -5.75
C LYS A 111 -12.86 -5.17 -6.05
N LYS A 112 -12.48 -5.43 -7.31
CA LYS A 112 -11.85 -6.69 -7.72
C LYS A 112 -10.51 -6.91 -7.06
N ILE A 113 -9.64 -5.89 -7.03
CA ILE A 113 -8.32 -5.97 -6.38
C ILE A 113 -8.48 -6.28 -4.89
N LEU A 114 -9.34 -5.56 -4.18
CA LEU A 114 -9.55 -5.75 -2.75
C LEU A 114 -10.11 -7.13 -2.41
N ARG A 115 -11.09 -7.62 -3.20
CA ARG A 115 -11.61 -8.99 -3.05
C ARG A 115 -10.55 -10.05 -3.34
N ALA A 116 -9.72 -9.85 -4.36
CA ALA A 116 -8.62 -10.76 -4.68
C ALA A 116 -7.57 -10.85 -3.55
N LEU A 117 -7.41 -9.77 -2.78
CA LEU A 117 -6.57 -9.72 -1.59
C LEU A 117 -7.28 -10.24 -0.32
N GLY A 118 -8.52 -10.73 -0.43
CA GLY A 118 -9.26 -11.34 0.67
C GLY A 118 -10.01 -10.37 1.58
N ALA A 119 -10.15 -9.10 1.20
CA ALA A 119 -10.92 -8.14 1.98
C ALA A 119 -12.43 -8.38 1.83
N GLU A 120 -13.16 -8.33 2.95
CA GLU A 120 -14.62 -8.21 2.96
C GLU A 120 -14.98 -6.74 2.65
N LEU A 121 -15.96 -6.53 1.75
CA LEU A 121 -16.37 -5.19 1.34
C LEU A 121 -17.81 -4.92 1.71
N HIS A 122 -18.02 -3.83 2.47
CA HIS A 122 -19.33 -3.28 2.76
C HIS A 122 -19.53 -1.99 1.96
N PHE A 123 -20.67 -1.89 1.29
CA PHE A 123 -20.96 -0.74 0.42
C PHE A 123 -21.95 0.20 1.07
N THR A 124 -21.67 1.49 0.93
CA THR A 124 -22.58 2.57 1.30
C THR A 124 -23.16 3.23 0.05
N PRO A 125 -24.36 3.83 0.13
CA PRO A 125 -25.00 4.47 -1.02
C PRO A 125 -24.08 5.49 -1.69
N ALA A 126 -24.06 5.50 -3.04
CA ALA A 126 -23.24 6.41 -3.83
C ALA A 126 -23.51 7.89 -3.51
N SER A 127 -24.75 8.21 -3.15
CA SER A 127 -25.19 9.57 -2.80
C SER A 127 -24.51 10.15 -1.55
N LEU A 128 -23.99 9.30 -0.67
CA LEU A 128 -23.31 9.71 0.55
C LEU A 128 -21.79 9.90 0.33
N GLY A 129 -21.27 9.57 -0.83
CA GLY A 129 -19.84 9.70 -1.15
C GLY A 129 -18.94 8.95 -0.18
N THR A 130 -17.81 9.54 0.15
CA THR A 130 -16.85 8.98 1.13
C THR A 130 -17.30 9.15 2.56
N ASP A 131 -18.18 10.12 2.84
CA ASP A 131 -18.64 10.43 4.20
C ASP A 131 -19.68 9.41 4.71
N GLY A 132 -20.22 8.59 3.80
CA GLY A 132 -21.14 7.52 4.15
C GLY A 132 -20.47 6.20 4.52
N ALA A 133 -19.14 6.11 4.35
CA ALA A 133 -18.39 4.85 4.52
C ALA A 133 -18.01 4.54 5.98
#